data_cda69e0c39eb36585086aac70d40c735
#
_entry.id   cda69e0c39eb36585086aac70d40c735
#
_cell.length_a   1.000
_cell.length_b   1.000
_cell.length_c   1.000
_cell.angle_alpha   90.00
_cell.angle_beta   90.00
_cell.angle_gamma   90.00
#
_symmetry.space_group_name_H-M   'P 1'
#
loop_
_entity.id
_entity.type
_entity.pdbx_description
1 polymer ?
#
loop_
_entity_poly.entity_id
_entity_poly.type
_entity_poly.pdbx_seq_one_letter_code
_entity_poly.pdbx_strand_id
1 'polypeptide(L)'
;MRSFISILFSIFFSNLIAQSITQNPLSYFGIGEQNFGSNAIYDALGRNSVNYYDSSQLNIFNPASYSSMSSGNTLLTIGLNGRLSKFSELNNDALRITIMPDQFALGFKLSKQIGAAFGLKPYSRRGYDITEYDSINLLINKYEGSGGTQAFFLGAGFRIFKLNTSNLSFGFNANYIFGSVTNTRNSKLFSTINSTPAGISNSTIKLNAINIDLGISFEQIISKNHSVILTGAFTPNLLSQNLKISEGLFYANSSSAGVIYDTINYNVVSSSINNSALKFGLSYRINLKSWQRNMRFINPSILFLGSYSTMKTNFSTSSNEMNQISFGIQFAPETKIFENNINLKLLEKINYRIGFYKQQNSINAISNLNYNDLGFTFGLGIPIIIQQSLSSFNASFSFGNCNAKNSSSLSEKYFGINFGFVFSPAKFDRWFRKRKLD
;
A
#
# COMPACT_ATOMS: atom_id res chain seq x y z
N MET A 1 -20.21 -29.08 0.73
CA MET A 1 -19.79 -27.68 0.64
C MET A 1 -18.51 -27.38 1.41
N ARG A 2 -18.35 -27.73 2.68
CA ARG A 2 -17.10 -27.48 3.46
C ARG A 2 -15.85 -28.10 2.83
N SER A 3 -15.91 -29.37 2.38
CA SER A 3 -14.77 -30.05 1.76
C SER A 3 -14.37 -29.44 0.40
N PHE A 4 -15.31 -28.93 -0.37
CA PHE A 4 -15.05 -28.28 -1.66
C PHE A 4 -14.34 -26.93 -1.48
N ILE A 5 -14.72 -26.17 -0.45
CA ILE A 5 -14.06 -24.91 -0.07
C ILE A 5 -12.63 -25.15 0.42
N SER A 6 -12.39 -26.24 1.18
CA SER A 6 -11.04 -26.60 1.64
C SER A 6 -10.12 -27.01 0.50
N ILE A 7 -10.63 -27.73 -0.49
CA ILE A 7 -9.87 -28.14 -1.69
C ILE A 7 -9.55 -26.90 -2.56
N LEU A 8 -10.52 -26.01 -2.76
CA LEU A 8 -10.30 -24.76 -3.49
C LEU A 8 -9.27 -23.86 -2.80
N PHE A 9 -9.31 -23.80 -1.48
CA PHE A 9 -8.36 -23.05 -0.65
C PHE A 9 -6.95 -23.66 -0.73
N SER A 10 -6.82 -25.00 -0.72
CA SER A 10 -5.55 -25.70 -0.84
C SER A 10 -4.89 -25.52 -2.23
N ILE A 11 -5.68 -25.51 -3.31
CA ILE A 11 -5.19 -25.29 -4.68
C ILE A 11 -4.69 -23.83 -4.86
N PHE A 12 -5.32 -22.88 -4.18
CA PHE A 12 -4.91 -21.46 -4.23
C PHE A 12 -3.55 -21.23 -3.54
N PHE A 13 -3.26 -21.99 -2.48
CA PHE A 13 -2.00 -21.83 -1.72
C PHE A 13 -0.80 -22.54 -2.35
N SER A 14 -1.00 -23.57 -3.16
CA SER A 14 0.10 -24.32 -3.77
C SER A 14 0.88 -23.56 -4.85
N ASN A 15 0.34 -22.46 -5.40
CA ASN A 15 0.99 -21.65 -6.44
C ASN A 15 1.65 -20.36 -5.91
N LEU A 16 1.67 -20.13 -4.60
CA LEU A 16 2.26 -18.92 -4.00
C LEU A 16 3.78 -18.98 -3.80
N ILE A 17 4.42 -20.06 -4.23
CA ILE A 17 5.86 -20.24 -4.05
C ILE A 17 6.60 -19.64 -5.26
N ALA A 18 7.39 -18.58 -5.00
CA ALA A 18 8.46 -18.03 -5.85
C ALA A 18 8.08 -17.05 -6.98
N GLN A 19 7.05 -16.22 -6.82
CA GLN A 19 6.94 -15.03 -7.66
C GLN A 19 7.62 -13.83 -6.97
N SER A 20 8.44 -13.06 -7.71
CA SER A 20 8.99 -11.81 -7.21
C SER A 20 7.83 -10.87 -6.79
N ILE A 21 7.97 -10.24 -5.61
CA ILE A 21 6.91 -9.46 -4.96
C ILE A 21 6.48 -8.25 -5.82
N THR A 22 7.34 -7.77 -6.70
CA THR A 22 7.07 -6.74 -7.71
C THR A 22 7.92 -7.02 -8.95
N GLN A 23 7.58 -6.46 -10.09
CA GLN A 23 8.35 -6.59 -11.32
C GLN A 23 8.51 -5.22 -11.99
N ASN A 24 9.05 -4.27 -11.22
CA ASN A 24 9.31 -2.91 -11.66
C ASN A 24 10.81 -2.64 -11.70
N PRO A 25 11.43 -2.35 -12.88
CA PRO A 25 12.84 -2.03 -12.99
C PRO A 25 13.28 -0.85 -12.10
N LEU A 26 12.39 0.11 -11.84
CA LEU A 26 12.66 1.26 -10.99
C LEU A 26 12.87 0.89 -9.51
N SER A 27 12.47 -0.32 -9.11
CA SER A 27 12.71 -0.84 -7.76
C SER A 27 14.18 -1.21 -7.48
N TYR A 28 15.08 -1.07 -8.48
CA TYR A 28 16.53 -1.28 -8.33
C TYR A 28 17.14 -0.32 -7.31
N PHE A 29 16.66 0.92 -7.24
CA PHE A 29 17.29 1.97 -6.45
C PHE A 29 16.94 1.90 -4.96
N GLY A 30 17.93 2.23 -4.09
CA GLY A 30 17.77 2.32 -2.64
C GLY A 30 17.28 1.03 -2.00
N ILE A 31 16.20 1.08 -1.26
CA ILE A 31 15.55 -0.08 -0.61
C ILE A 31 14.38 -0.66 -1.43
N GLY A 32 14.22 -0.22 -2.69
CA GLY A 32 13.12 -0.63 -3.55
C GLY A 32 12.01 0.42 -3.67
N GLU A 33 10.91 0.01 -4.32
CA GLU A 33 9.74 0.85 -4.53
C GLU A 33 8.99 1.09 -3.22
N GLN A 34 8.70 2.35 -2.92
CA GLN A 34 7.87 2.81 -1.81
C GLN A 34 6.62 3.47 -2.36
N ASN A 35 5.54 3.51 -1.56
CA ASN A 35 4.33 4.23 -1.91
C ASN A 35 3.75 4.96 -0.69
N PHE A 36 2.81 5.89 -0.94
CA PHE A 36 2.15 6.66 0.12
C PHE A 36 1.08 5.88 0.90
N GLY A 37 0.88 4.63 0.60
CA GLY A 37 -0.13 3.75 1.16
C GLY A 37 -1.15 3.31 0.12
N SER A 38 -1.43 2.03 0.11
CA SER A 38 -2.33 1.37 -0.81
C SER A 38 -3.43 0.63 -0.03
N ASN A 39 -4.61 0.65 -0.55
CA ASN A 39 -5.76 -0.15 -0.15
C ASN A 39 -6.83 0.05 -1.23
N ALA A 40 -7.67 -0.93 -1.48
CA ALA A 40 -8.70 -0.85 -2.50
C ALA A 40 -9.59 0.41 -2.39
N ILE A 41 -9.83 0.94 -1.18
CA ILE A 41 -10.62 2.15 -0.98
C ILE A 41 -9.86 3.40 -1.43
N TYR A 42 -8.60 3.55 -1.00
CA TYR A 42 -7.80 4.74 -1.29
C TYR A 42 -7.37 4.76 -2.76
N ASP A 43 -7.03 3.59 -3.29
CA ASP A 43 -6.65 3.44 -4.70
C ASP A 43 -7.82 3.80 -5.62
N ALA A 44 -9.06 3.42 -5.27
CA ALA A 44 -10.27 3.83 -5.97
C ALA A 44 -10.52 5.35 -5.95
N LEU A 45 -9.94 6.06 -5.00
CA LEU A 45 -10.09 7.51 -4.79
C LEU A 45 -8.84 8.30 -5.23
N GLY A 46 -8.10 7.81 -6.21
CA GLY A 46 -6.88 8.45 -6.70
C GLY A 46 -5.73 8.36 -5.70
N ARG A 47 -5.60 7.27 -4.95
CA ARG A 47 -4.58 7.07 -3.91
C ARG A 47 -4.66 8.06 -2.73
N ASN A 48 -5.86 8.57 -2.42
CA ASN A 48 -6.10 9.46 -1.28
C ASN A 48 -6.09 8.68 0.03
N SER A 49 -4.92 8.53 0.67
CA SER A 49 -4.77 7.75 1.91
C SER A 49 -4.90 8.59 3.19
N VAL A 50 -4.63 9.91 3.16
CA VAL A 50 -4.50 10.73 4.37
C VAL A 50 -5.83 11.28 4.89
N ASN A 51 -6.79 11.53 4.00
CA ASN A 51 -8.01 12.30 4.29
C ASN A 51 -9.32 11.51 4.18
N TYR A 52 -9.24 10.17 4.05
CA TYR A 52 -10.42 9.32 4.08
C TYR A 52 -10.81 8.99 5.53
N TYR A 53 -11.95 9.50 5.96
CA TYR A 53 -12.51 9.28 7.30
C TYR A 53 -13.89 8.64 7.21
N ASP A 54 -13.98 7.41 7.72
CA ASP A 54 -15.21 6.65 7.83
C ASP A 54 -15.17 5.80 9.10
N SER A 55 -16.25 5.82 9.88
CA SER A 55 -16.33 5.10 11.16
C SER A 55 -16.35 3.58 11.01
N SER A 56 -16.65 3.08 9.81
CA SER A 56 -16.68 1.65 9.46
C SER A 56 -15.40 1.15 8.79
N GLN A 57 -14.40 2.02 8.62
CA GLN A 57 -13.15 1.72 7.93
C GLN A 57 -11.95 2.03 8.83
N LEU A 58 -10.90 1.25 8.71
CA LEU A 58 -9.65 1.48 9.43
C LEU A 58 -8.62 2.14 8.50
N ASN A 59 -8.30 3.41 8.75
CA ASN A 59 -7.27 4.11 8.00
C ASN A 59 -5.94 4.10 8.75
N ILE A 60 -5.04 3.19 8.38
CA ILE A 60 -3.72 3.03 9.02
C ILE A 60 -2.68 4.07 8.60
N PHE A 61 -2.98 4.89 7.58
CA PHE A 61 -2.07 5.90 7.03
C PHE A 61 -2.27 7.29 7.65
N ASN A 62 -3.36 7.46 8.43
CA ASN A 62 -3.56 8.61 9.30
C ASN A 62 -4.09 8.16 10.67
N PRO A 63 -3.23 7.99 11.68
CA PRO A 63 -3.62 7.44 12.97
C PRO A 63 -4.63 8.30 13.74
N ALA A 64 -4.79 9.58 13.42
CA ALA A 64 -5.86 10.42 14.02
C ALA A 64 -7.26 9.86 13.73
N SER A 65 -7.42 9.11 12.62
CA SER A 65 -8.69 8.48 12.20
C SER A 65 -9.18 7.41 13.18
N TYR A 66 -8.30 6.81 13.99
CA TYR A 66 -8.70 5.76 14.93
C TYR A 66 -9.69 6.27 15.98
N SER A 67 -9.61 7.57 16.30
CA SER A 67 -10.56 8.21 17.20
C SER A 67 -11.98 8.30 16.63
N SER A 68 -12.19 8.15 15.32
CA SER A 68 -13.48 8.23 14.65
C SER A 68 -14.20 6.89 14.48
N MET A 69 -13.52 5.76 14.76
CA MET A 69 -14.14 4.43 14.70
C MET A 69 -15.38 4.35 15.57
N SER A 70 -16.38 3.58 15.14
CA SER A 70 -17.62 3.38 15.90
C SER A 70 -17.38 2.69 17.24
N SER A 71 -18.05 3.15 18.29
CA SER A 71 -17.88 2.58 19.64
C SER A 71 -18.36 1.13 19.68
N GLY A 72 -17.51 0.26 20.23
CA GLY A 72 -17.79 -1.17 20.39
C GLY A 72 -17.50 -2.02 19.15
N ASN A 73 -17.00 -1.44 18.07
CA ASN A 73 -16.61 -2.17 16.88
C ASN A 73 -15.10 -2.49 16.91
N THR A 74 -14.81 -3.71 16.51
CA THR A 74 -13.48 -4.14 16.09
C THR A 74 -13.48 -4.16 14.56
N LEU A 75 -12.43 -3.68 13.93
CA LEU A 75 -12.29 -3.67 12.47
C LEU A 75 -11.07 -4.48 12.10
N LEU A 76 -11.25 -5.53 11.32
CA LEU A 76 -10.16 -6.26 10.66
C LEU A 76 -10.12 -5.83 9.20
N THR A 77 -8.99 -5.34 8.72
CA THR A 77 -8.79 -5.00 7.32
C THR A 77 -7.70 -5.86 6.69
N ILE A 78 -7.98 -6.37 5.50
CA ILE A 78 -7.07 -7.18 4.68
C ILE A 78 -7.10 -6.63 3.27
N GLY A 79 -5.95 -6.52 2.62
CA GLY A 79 -5.83 -6.04 1.26
C GLY A 79 -4.97 -6.96 0.38
N LEU A 80 -5.32 -7.01 -0.90
CA LEU A 80 -4.56 -7.64 -1.97
C LEU A 80 -4.42 -6.64 -3.11
N ASN A 81 -3.24 -6.55 -3.67
CA ASN A 81 -2.92 -5.69 -4.81
C ASN A 81 -2.45 -6.55 -5.98
N GLY A 82 -3.04 -6.32 -7.15
CA GLY A 82 -2.65 -6.92 -8.42
C GLY A 82 -2.32 -5.83 -9.43
N ARG A 83 -1.26 -6.01 -10.22
CA ARG A 83 -0.85 -5.08 -11.27
C ARG A 83 -0.38 -5.84 -12.50
N LEU A 84 -0.93 -5.48 -13.63
CA LEU A 84 -0.50 -5.88 -14.96
C LEU A 84 0.21 -4.69 -15.60
N SER A 85 1.51 -4.82 -15.87
CA SER A 85 2.35 -3.75 -16.41
C SER A 85 2.89 -4.17 -17.76
N LYS A 86 2.76 -3.28 -18.74
CA LYS A 86 3.46 -3.35 -20.01
C LYS A 86 4.57 -2.31 -20.00
N PHE A 87 5.81 -2.77 -19.93
CA PHE A 87 7.00 -1.95 -20.09
C PHE A 87 7.37 -1.90 -21.56
N SER A 88 7.69 -0.71 -22.05
CA SER A 88 8.13 -0.50 -23.43
C SER A 88 9.40 0.32 -23.41
N GLU A 89 10.43 -0.15 -24.13
CA GLU A 89 11.70 0.54 -24.32
C GLU A 89 12.16 0.36 -25.77
N LEU A 90 12.28 1.46 -26.52
CA LEU A 90 12.59 1.46 -27.96
C LEU A 90 11.62 0.51 -28.72
N ASN A 91 12.11 -0.65 -29.17
CA ASN A 91 11.33 -1.65 -29.90
C ASN A 91 11.01 -2.91 -29.09
N ASN A 92 11.32 -2.92 -27.80
CA ASN A 92 11.12 -4.07 -26.92
C ASN A 92 9.96 -3.82 -25.95
N ASP A 93 9.04 -4.75 -25.91
CA ASP A 93 7.92 -4.77 -24.98
C ASP A 93 8.03 -5.95 -24.01
N ALA A 94 7.76 -5.71 -22.74
CA ALA A 94 7.69 -6.75 -21.73
C ALA A 94 6.40 -6.64 -20.92
N LEU A 95 5.63 -7.74 -20.84
CA LEU A 95 4.43 -7.83 -20.03
C LEU A 95 4.77 -8.49 -18.69
N ARG A 96 4.32 -7.91 -17.59
CA ARG A 96 4.55 -8.41 -16.23
C ARG A 96 3.27 -8.38 -15.42
N ILE A 97 3.06 -9.44 -14.65
CA ILE A 97 1.93 -9.56 -13.71
C ILE A 97 2.49 -9.69 -12.31
N THR A 98 1.98 -8.89 -11.39
CA THR A 98 2.32 -8.97 -9.97
C THR A 98 1.06 -9.10 -9.13
N ILE A 99 1.09 -9.97 -8.13
CA ILE A 99 0.03 -10.10 -7.12
C ILE A 99 0.71 -10.12 -5.76
N MET A 100 0.27 -9.26 -4.85
CA MET A 100 0.92 -9.11 -3.57
C MET A 100 -0.08 -8.79 -2.45
N PRO A 101 0.17 -9.27 -1.22
CA PRO A 101 -0.58 -8.79 -0.06
C PRO A 101 -0.27 -7.30 0.17
N ASP A 102 -1.30 -6.54 0.55
CA ASP A 102 -1.16 -5.13 0.84
C ASP A 102 -1.05 -4.92 2.33
N GLN A 103 -2.16 -4.91 3.05
CA GLN A 103 -2.16 -4.68 4.48
C GLN A 103 -2.96 -5.72 5.24
N PHE A 104 -2.57 -5.94 6.49
CA PHE A 104 -3.33 -6.69 7.49
C PHE A 104 -3.34 -5.87 8.77
N ALA A 105 -4.51 -5.42 9.20
CA ALA A 105 -4.59 -4.60 10.40
C ALA A 105 -5.87 -4.84 11.19
N LEU A 106 -5.75 -4.74 12.51
CA LEU A 106 -6.81 -4.79 13.50
C LEU A 106 -6.93 -3.43 14.19
N GLY A 107 -8.13 -2.87 14.20
CA GLY A 107 -8.45 -1.65 14.91
C GLY A 107 -9.61 -1.84 15.87
N PHE A 108 -9.57 -1.17 17.00
CA PHE A 108 -10.62 -1.25 18.03
C PHE A 108 -10.79 0.07 18.76
N LYS A 109 -12.02 0.33 19.14
CA LYS A 109 -12.39 1.52 19.89
C LYS A 109 -12.30 1.23 21.38
N LEU A 110 -11.28 1.79 22.05
CA LEU A 110 -11.06 1.60 23.50
C LEU A 110 -12.03 2.42 24.35
N SER A 111 -12.28 3.66 23.96
CA SER A 111 -13.22 4.55 24.64
C SER A 111 -13.94 5.46 23.63
N LYS A 112 -14.84 6.33 24.10
CA LYS A 112 -15.49 7.33 23.22
C LYS A 112 -14.49 8.26 22.52
N GLN A 113 -13.31 8.46 23.10
CA GLN A 113 -12.29 9.38 22.62
C GLN A 113 -11.06 8.69 22.03
N ILE A 114 -10.80 7.41 22.40
CA ILE A 114 -9.57 6.70 22.08
C ILE A 114 -9.86 5.51 21.21
N GLY A 115 -9.16 5.40 20.09
CA GLY A 115 -9.07 4.22 19.26
C GLY A 115 -7.63 3.74 19.15
N ALA A 116 -7.43 2.45 18.95
CA ALA A 116 -6.12 1.85 18.75
C ALA A 116 -6.15 0.91 17.54
N ALA A 117 -4.98 0.70 16.95
CA ALA A 117 -4.81 -0.25 15.87
C ALA A 117 -3.40 -0.84 15.87
N PHE A 118 -3.30 -2.07 15.35
CA PHE A 118 -2.00 -2.70 15.08
C PHE A 118 -2.09 -3.57 13.83
N GLY A 119 -0.96 -3.86 13.23
CA GLY A 119 -0.94 -4.67 12.03
C GLY A 119 0.38 -4.69 11.31
N LEU A 120 0.35 -5.21 10.09
CA LEU A 120 1.45 -5.28 9.15
C LEU A 120 1.09 -4.52 7.88
N LYS A 121 2.03 -3.73 7.37
CA LYS A 121 1.94 -3.04 6.08
C LYS A 121 3.26 -3.17 5.33
N PRO A 122 3.26 -3.27 4.00
CA PRO A 122 4.50 -3.21 3.24
C PRO A 122 5.14 -1.82 3.39
N TYR A 123 6.47 -1.80 3.53
CA TYR A 123 7.24 -0.56 3.61
C TYR A 123 7.99 -0.29 2.30
N SER A 124 8.66 -1.31 1.74
CA SER A 124 9.27 -1.24 0.42
C SER A 124 9.24 -2.60 -0.28
N ARG A 125 9.36 -2.60 -1.59
CA ARG A 125 9.33 -3.81 -2.42
C ARG A 125 10.37 -3.71 -3.52
N ARG A 126 11.04 -4.82 -3.82
CA ARG A 126 11.98 -4.94 -4.92
C ARG A 126 11.65 -6.16 -5.77
N GLY A 127 11.66 -5.99 -7.08
CA GLY A 127 11.52 -7.07 -8.02
C GLY A 127 11.75 -6.56 -9.44
N TYR A 128 12.70 -7.16 -10.13
CA TYR A 128 12.96 -6.98 -11.55
C TYR A 128 13.73 -8.19 -12.07
N ASP A 129 13.61 -8.44 -13.35
CA ASP A 129 14.34 -9.46 -14.10
C ASP A 129 14.64 -8.90 -15.48
N ILE A 130 15.90 -8.53 -15.71
CA ILE A 130 16.37 -7.87 -16.93
C ILE A 130 17.54 -8.68 -17.46
N THR A 131 17.49 -9.00 -18.75
CA THR A 131 18.59 -9.67 -19.45
C THR A 131 19.14 -8.75 -20.52
N GLU A 132 20.44 -8.53 -20.48
CA GLU A 132 21.20 -7.72 -21.42
C GLU A 132 22.15 -8.62 -22.21
N TYR A 133 22.19 -8.45 -23.52
CA TYR A 133 23.11 -9.13 -24.40
C TYR A 133 24.19 -8.14 -24.87
N ASP A 134 25.41 -8.34 -24.38
CA ASP A 134 26.58 -7.59 -24.84
C ASP A 134 27.25 -8.38 -25.99
N SER A 135 26.96 -7.96 -27.22
CA SER A 135 27.50 -8.59 -28.42
C SER A 135 28.99 -8.32 -28.65
N ILE A 136 29.53 -7.25 -28.06
CA ILE A 136 30.96 -6.87 -28.20
C ILE A 136 31.82 -7.80 -27.33
N ASN A 137 31.42 -7.98 -26.07
CA ASN A 137 32.19 -8.80 -25.12
C ASN A 137 31.65 -10.25 -25.06
N LEU A 138 30.67 -10.60 -25.90
CA LEU A 138 30.01 -11.90 -25.89
C LEU A 138 29.52 -12.31 -24.51
N LEU A 139 28.93 -11.37 -23.77
CA LEU A 139 28.41 -11.57 -22.44
C LEU A 139 26.88 -11.53 -22.41
N ILE A 140 26.32 -12.39 -21.57
CA ILE A 140 24.91 -12.31 -21.15
C ILE A 140 24.91 -11.88 -19.69
N ASN A 141 24.38 -10.69 -19.41
CA ASN A 141 24.17 -10.18 -18.07
C ASN A 141 22.71 -10.34 -17.69
N LYS A 142 22.46 -11.04 -16.60
CA LYS A 142 21.12 -11.14 -15.99
C LYS A 142 21.12 -10.37 -14.68
N TYR A 143 20.22 -9.39 -14.59
CA TYR A 143 20.02 -8.57 -13.39
C TYR A 143 18.69 -8.96 -12.76
N GLU A 144 18.74 -9.41 -11.52
CA GLU A 144 17.57 -9.84 -10.76
C GLU A 144 17.49 -9.07 -9.45
N GLY A 145 16.31 -8.56 -9.15
CA GLY A 145 16.00 -7.96 -7.86
C GLY A 145 14.89 -8.72 -7.18
N SER A 146 15.01 -8.92 -5.87
CA SER A 146 13.98 -9.59 -5.07
C SER A 146 13.93 -9.08 -3.64
N GLY A 147 12.82 -9.39 -2.96
CA GLY A 147 12.65 -9.09 -1.56
C GLY A 147 11.81 -7.86 -1.27
N GLY A 148 11.76 -7.48 0.00
CA GLY A 148 11.02 -6.33 0.47
C GLY A 148 11.15 -6.15 1.97
N THR A 149 10.73 -4.99 2.43
CA THR A 149 10.65 -4.69 3.85
C THR A 149 9.21 -4.48 4.27
N GLN A 150 8.89 -4.91 5.48
CA GLN A 150 7.57 -4.82 6.10
C GLN A 150 7.64 -3.91 7.32
N ALA A 151 6.54 -3.28 7.66
CA ALA A 151 6.41 -2.53 8.89
C ALA A 151 5.30 -3.15 9.76
N PHE A 152 5.67 -3.63 10.94
CA PHE A 152 4.71 -3.89 12.01
C PHE A 152 4.42 -2.56 12.70
N PHE A 153 3.17 -2.21 12.86
CA PHE A 153 2.79 -0.98 13.54
C PHE A 153 1.87 -1.22 14.72
N LEU A 154 2.01 -0.37 15.72
CA LEU A 154 1.09 -0.23 16.85
C LEU A 154 0.78 1.25 17.00
N GLY A 155 -0.52 1.61 17.03
CA GLY A 155 -0.91 3.01 17.06
C GLY A 155 -2.14 3.30 17.88
N ALA A 156 -2.28 4.57 18.21
CA ALA A 156 -3.43 5.11 18.92
C ALA A 156 -3.86 6.46 18.34
N GLY A 157 -5.16 6.70 18.36
CA GLY A 157 -5.77 7.97 17.97
C GLY A 157 -6.66 8.51 19.09
N PHE A 158 -6.52 9.78 19.33
CA PHE A 158 -7.17 10.51 20.44
C PHE A 158 -8.01 11.64 19.87
N ARG A 159 -9.24 11.76 20.35
CA ARG A 159 -10.04 12.96 20.13
C ARG A 159 -9.77 13.95 21.26
N ILE A 160 -9.04 15.05 20.95
CA ILE A 160 -8.59 16.04 21.92
C ILE A 160 -9.81 16.82 22.44
N PHE A 161 -10.63 17.33 21.53
CA PHE A 161 -11.89 17.98 21.89
C PHE A 161 -13.00 17.64 20.90
N LYS A 162 -14.22 17.70 21.39
CA LYS A 162 -15.44 17.58 20.61
C LYS A 162 -16.40 18.67 21.04
N LEU A 163 -16.52 19.69 20.20
CA LEU A 163 -17.59 20.69 20.27
C LEU A 163 -18.76 20.24 19.39
N ASN A 164 -19.90 20.94 19.49
CA ASN A 164 -21.08 20.61 18.71
C ASN A 164 -20.82 20.60 17.19
N THR A 165 -19.93 21.46 16.73
CA THR A 165 -19.63 21.67 15.31
C THR A 165 -18.20 21.33 14.92
N SER A 166 -17.28 21.11 15.89
CA SER A 166 -15.85 20.95 15.61
C SER A 166 -15.28 19.77 16.37
N ASN A 167 -14.45 18.97 15.72
CA ASN A 167 -13.72 17.85 16.31
C ASN A 167 -12.24 17.95 15.94
N LEU A 168 -11.36 17.90 16.92
CA LEU A 168 -9.91 17.80 16.72
C LEU A 168 -9.43 16.43 17.21
N SER A 169 -8.71 15.72 16.37
CA SER A 169 -8.11 14.44 16.70
C SER A 169 -6.64 14.43 16.35
N PHE A 170 -5.87 13.73 17.16
CA PHE A 170 -4.45 13.47 16.99
C PHE A 170 -4.20 11.96 17.09
N GLY A 171 -3.16 11.47 16.45
CA GLY A 171 -2.79 10.07 16.58
C GLY A 171 -1.33 9.84 16.22
N PHE A 172 -0.84 8.67 16.62
CA PHE A 172 0.49 8.21 16.25
C PHE A 172 0.50 6.70 15.99
N ASN A 173 1.43 6.26 15.14
CA ASN A 173 1.82 4.87 14.96
C ASN A 173 3.30 4.74 15.28
N ALA A 174 3.68 3.79 16.11
CA ALA A 174 5.05 3.32 16.23
C ALA A 174 5.23 2.15 15.26
N ASN A 175 6.19 2.24 14.35
CA ASN A 175 6.45 1.24 13.33
C ASN A 175 7.80 0.57 13.60
N TYR A 176 7.84 -0.76 13.58
CA TYR A 176 9.06 -1.55 13.49
C TYR A 176 9.20 -2.07 12.06
N ILE A 177 10.21 -1.58 11.35
CA ILE A 177 10.49 -1.91 9.95
C ILE A 177 11.56 -2.99 9.93
N PHE A 178 11.32 -4.05 9.16
CA PHE A 178 12.24 -5.19 9.03
C PHE A 178 12.15 -5.83 7.66
N GLY A 179 13.22 -6.50 7.24
CA GLY A 179 13.27 -7.23 5.98
C GLY A 179 14.58 -7.01 5.23
N SER A 180 14.63 -7.56 4.03
CA SER A 180 15.79 -7.45 3.15
C SER A 180 15.40 -7.38 1.69
N VAL A 181 16.25 -6.73 0.91
CA VAL A 181 16.17 -6.65 -0.55
C VAL A 181 17.51 -7.05 -1.14
N THR A 182 17.48 -7.82 -2.21
CA THR A 182 18.68 -8.37 -2.85
C THR A 182 18.73 -7.98 -4.31
N ASN A 183 19.90 -7.57 -4.77
CA ASN A 183 20.25 -7.41 -6.17
C ASN A 183 21.25 -8.50 -6.53
N THR A 184 20.99 -9.23 -7.60
CA THR A 184 21.90 -10.22 -8.16
C THR A 184 22.22 -9.85 -9.59
N ARG A 185 23.49 -9.80 -9.93
CA ARG A 185 23.98 -9.74 -11.29
C ARG A 185 24.69 -11.05 -11.61
N ASN A 186 24.23 -11.72 -12.63
CA ASN A 186 24.85 -12.94 -13.14
C ASN A 186 25.39 -12.67 -14.54
N SER A 187 26.71 -12.75 -14.69
CA SER A 187 27.41 -12.49 -15.96
C SER A 187 28.05 -13.76 -16.46
N LYS A 188 27.67 -14.24 -17.64
CA LYS A 188 28.23 -15.43 -18.29
C LYS A 188 28.63 -15.14 -19.72
N LEU A 189 29.68 -15.84 -20.21
CA LEU A 189 30.05 -15.77 -21.62
C LEU A 189 28.96 -16.38 -22.50
N PHE A 190 28.72 -15.75 -23.63
CA PHE A 190 27.89 -16.30 -24.72
C PHE A 190 28.69 -17.39 -25.43
N SER A 191 28.67 -18.59 -24.85
CA SER A 191 29.38 -19.77 -25.37
C SER A 191 28.40 -20.91 -25.57
N THR A 192 28.62 -21.67 -26.64
CA THR A 192 27.91 -22.94 -26.90
C THR A 192 28.32 -24.05 -25.92
N ILE A 193 29.35 -23.83 -25.13
CA ILE A 193 29.86 -24.78 -24.13
C ILE A 193 29.22 -24.46 -22.77
N ASN A 194 28.37 -25.36 -22.29
CA ASN A 194 27.58 -25.20 -21.04
C ASN A 194 28.41 -25.18 -19.74
N SER A 195 29.73 -25.16 -19.80
CA SER A 195 30.63 -25.30 -18.64
C SER A 195 31.44 -24.06 -18.28
N THR A 196 31.14 -22.89 -18.89
CA THR A 196 31.88 -21.67 -18.52
C THR A 196 31.41 -21.15 -17.18
N PRO A 197 32.30 -20.86 -16.23
CA PRO A 197 31.97 -20.26 -14.95
C PRO A 197 31.24 -18.92 -15.16
N ALA A 198 30.23 -18.67 -14.37
CA ALA A 198 29.53 -17.39 -14.34
C ALA A 198 30.02 -16.55 -13.16
N GLY A 199 30.26 -15.27 -13.40
CA GLY A 199 30.48 -14.30 -12.32
C GLY A 199 29.14 -13.89 -11.72
N ILE A 200 28.98 -14.08 -10.40
CA ILE A 200 27.78 -13.67 -9.67
C ILE A 200 28.16 -12.56 -8.71
N SER A 201 27.52 -11.41 -8.84
CA SER A 201 27.60 -10.32 -7.88
C SER A 201 26.28 -10.19 -7.15
N ASN A 202 26.30 -10.34 -5.81
CA ASN A 202 25.14 -10.19 -4.95
C ASN A 202 25.32 -8.96 -4.06
N SER A 203 24.26 -8.13 -3.97
CA SER A 203 24.18 -7.05 -2.99
C SER A 203 22.87 -7.19 -2.21
N THR A 204 22.96 -7.48 -0.93
CA THR A 204 21.80 -7.64 -0.04
C THR A 204 21.77 -6.50 0.97
N ILE A 205 20.69 -5.77 0.99
CA ILE A 205 20.42 -4.70 1.95
C ILE A 205 19.45 -5.23 2.98
N LYS A 206 19.88 -5.34 4.24
CA LYS A 206 19.03 -5.73 5.38
C LYS A 206 18.73 -4.51 6.23
N LEU A 207 17.44 -4.23 6.45
CA LEU A 207 16.98 -3.09 7.24
C LEU A 207 16.22 -3.56 8.46
N ASN A 208 16.61 -3.03 9.62
CA ASN A 208 15.83 -3.05 10.85
C ASN A 208 15.78 -1.62 11.39
N ALA A 209 14.59 -1.06 11.52
CA ALA A 209 14.45 0.35 11.89
C ALA A 209 13.17 0.60 12.70
N ILE A 210 13.19 1.68 13.48
CA ILE A 210 12.02 2.19 14.19
C ILE A 210 11.65 3.55 13.61
N ASN A 211 10.37 3.74 13.38
CA ASN A 211 9.78 4.96 12.85
C ASN A 211 8.50 5.32 13.58
N ILE A 212 8.09 6.58 13.53
CA ILE A 212 6.82 7.07 14.07
C ILE A 212 6.06 7.80 12.96
N ASP A 213 4.77 7.46 12.77
CA ASP A 213 3.87 8.27 11.96
C ASP A 213 2.99 9.09 12.92
N LEU A 214 2.88 10.38 12.67
CA LEU A 214 2.01 11.31 13.39
C LEU A 214 0.85 11.71 12.48
N GLY A 215 -0.34 11.83 13.05
CA GLY A 215 -1.52 12.25 12.32
C GLY A 215 -2.34 13.28 13.09
N ILE A 216 -2.93 14.21 12.35
CA ILE A 216 -3.86 15.21 12.87
C ILE A 216 -5.08 15.28 11.96
N SER A 217 -6.24 15.52 12.52
CA SER A 217 -7.46 15.82 11.75
C SER A 217 -8.33 16.81 12.49
N PHE A 218 -8.82 17.77 11.74
CA PHE A 218 -9.77 18.77 12.18
C PHE A 218 -11.03 18.68 11.32
N GLU A 219 -12.14 18.28 11.95
CA GLU A 219 -13.45 18.21 11.31
C GLU A 219 -14.28 19.41 11.75
N GLN A 220 -14.85 20.12 10.78
CA GLN A 220 -15.80 21.21 10.98
C GLN A 220 -17.12 20.89 10.31
N ILE A 221 -18.19 20.84 11.09
CA ILE A 221 -19.56 20.73 10.61
C ILE A 221 -20.05 22.16 10.30
N ILE A 222 -20.22 22.46 9.01
CA ILE A 222 -20.67 23.78 8.55
C ILE A 222 -22.18 23.89 8.69
N SER A 223 -22.89 22.82 8.37
CA SER A 223 -24.34 22.72 8.51
C SER A 223 -24.76 21.27 8.77
N LYS A 224 -26.05 21.02 8.98
CA LYS A 224 -26.58 19.65 9.20
C LYS A 224 -26.17 18.68 8.10
N ASN A 225 -25.92 19.17 6.89
CA ASN A 225 -25.65 18.35 5.70
C ASN A 225 -24.23 18.50 5.16
N HIS A 226 -23.44 19.44 5.66
CA HIS A 226 -22.13 19.77 5.11
C HIS A 226 -21.06 19.70 6.17
N SER A 227 -19.99 18.97 5.92
CA SER A 227 -18.80 18.95 6.78
C SER A 227 -17.52 19.02 5.96
N VAL A 228 -16.50 19.62 6.53
CA VAL A 228 -15.14 19.72 6.00
C VAL A 228 -14.21 19.05 6.99
N ILE A 229 -13.25 18.28 6.48
CA ILE A 229 -12.19 17.67 7.28
C ILE A 229 -10.84 18.09 6.69
N LEU A 230 -10.04 18.74 7.49
CA LEU A 230 -8.63 19.03 7.22
C LEU A 230 -7.77 17.98 7.89
N THR A 231 -6.80 17.45 7.19
CA THR A 231 -5.94 16.36 7.69
C THR A 231 -4.48 16.65 7.39
N GLY A 232 -3.63 16.19 8.28
CA GLY A 232 -2.20 16.16 8.09
C GLY A 232 -1.63 14.85 8.62
N ALA A 233 -0.59 14.33 7.97
CA ALA A 233 0.21 13.25 8.48
C ALA A 233 1.68 13.53 8.22
N PHE A 234 2.51 13.26 9.22
CA PHE A 234 3.95 13.48 9.17
C PHE A 234 4.69 12.25 9.66
N THR A 235 5.62 11.80 8.87
CA THR A 235 6.56 10.74 9.20
C THR A 235 7.94 11.35 9.26
N PRO A 236 8.54 11.53 10.46
CA PRO A 236 9.91 12.01 10.59
C PRO A 236 10.92 10.96 10.09
N ASN A 237 12.17 11.35 9.99
CA ASN A 237 13.27 10.42 9.72
C ASN A 237 13.28 9.27 10.73
N LEU A 238 13.89 8.14 10.34
CA LEU A 238 13.99 6.96 11.19
C LEU A 238 14.65 7.30 12.53
N LEU A 239 14.01 6.92 13.63
CA LEU A 239 14.50 7.19 14.99
C LEU A 239 15.69 6.31 15.34
N SER A 240 15.65 5.04 14.92
CA SER A 240 16.71 4.07 15.10
C SER A 240 16.79 3.19 13.88
N GLN A 241 17.99 2.86 13.44
CA GLN A 241 18.19 2.02 12.26
C GLN A 241 19.43 1.17 12.39
N ASN A 242 19.33 -0.05 11.87
CA ASN A 242 20.44 -0.95 11.64
C ASN A 242 20.32 -1.42 10.18
N LEU A 243 21.09 -0.78 9.32
CA LEU A 243 21.11 -1.07 7.90
C LEU A 243 22.46 -1.66 7.56
N LYS A 244 22.44 -2.89 7.06
CA LYS A 244 23.64 -3.62 6.64
C LYS A 244 23.55 -3.91 5.15
N ILE A 245 24.60 -3.60 4.44
CA ILE A 245 24.79 -3.94 3.03
C ILE A 245 25.84 -5.04 2.98
N SER A 246 25.46 -6.20 2.48
CA SER A 246 26.36 -7.34 2.27
C SER A 246 26.58 -7.47 0.77
N GLU A 247 27.79 -7.32 0.33
CA GLU A 247 28.20 -7.43 -1.07
C GLU A 247 29.13 -8.62 -1.25
N GLY A 248 28.85 -9.47 -2.24
CA GLY A 248 29.64 -10.64 -2.56
C GLY A 248 29.85 -10.79 -4.05
N LEU A 249 31.06 -11.17 -4.42
CA LEU A 249 31.43 -11.56 -5.78
C LEU A 249 31.87 -13.03 -5.75
N PHE A 250 31.22 -13.85 -6.56
CA PHE A 250 31.40 -15.30 -6.56
C PHE A 250 31.56 -15.84 -7.98
N TYR A 251 32.26 -16.96 -8.12
CA TYR A 251 32.22 -17.78 -9.29
C TYR A 251 31.32 -18.99 -9.06
N ALA A 252 30.43 -19.27 -10.01
CA ALA A 252 29.50 -20.37 -9.93
C ALA A 252 29.42 -21.13 -11.26
N ASN A 253 29.00 -22.39 -11.19
CA ASN A 253 28.71 -23.16 -12.40
C ASN A 253 27.43 -22.66 -13.06
N SER A 254 27.49 -22.43 -14.38
CA SER A 254 26.34 -21.95 -15.16
C SER A 254 25.28 -23.03 -15.40
N SER A 255 25.60 -24.31 -15.22
CA SER A 255 24.72 -25.43 -15.56
C SER A 255 23.92 -26.00 -14.39
N SER A 256 24.21 -25.63 -13.16
CA SER A 256 23.54 -26.17 -11.98
C SER A 256 23.19 -25.05 -11.03
N ALA A 257 22.07 -25.14 -10.37
CA ALA A 257 21.51 -24.17 -9.43
C ALA A 257 22.55 -23.56 -8.45
N GLY A 258 23.42 -22.68 -8.95
CA GLY A 258 24.19 -21.76 -8.12
C GLY A 258 25.25 -22.40 -7.20
N VAL A 259 25.86 -23.51 -7.56
CA VAL A 259 27.00 -24.02 -6.78
C VAL A 259 28.16 -23.04 -6.90
N ILE A 260 28.47 -22.36 -5.81
CA ILE A 260 29.59 -21.42 -5.70
C ILE A 260 30.87 -22.22 -5.66
N TYR A 261 31.79 -21.97 -6.62
CA TYR A 261 33.11 -22.58 -6.63
C TYR A 261 34.13 -21.81 -5.80
N ASP A 262 34.06 -20.48 -5.88
CA ASP A 262 35.01 -19.63 -5.20
C ASP A 262 34.35 -18.28 -4.84
N THR A 263 34.77 -17.73 -3.71
CA THR A 263 34.35 -16.41 -3.23
C THR A 263 35.52 -15.44 -3.44
N ILE A 264 35.38 -14.54 -4.42
CA ILE A 264 36.42 -13.57 -4.74
C ILE A 264 36.48 -12.47 -3.69
N ASN A 265 35.31 -11.97 -3.29
CA ASN A 265 35.18 -10.88 -2.32
C ASN A 265 33.86 -10.97 -1.57
N TYR A 266 33.90 -10.75 -0.28
CA TYR A 266 32.68 -10.59 0.54
C TYR A 266 32.91 -9.47 1.55
N ASN A 267 32.07 -8.46 1.48
CA ASN A 267 32.14 -7.29 2.34
C ASN A 267 30.78 -6.99 2.99
N VAL A 268 30.81 -6.54 4.24
CA VAL A 268 29.62 -6.09 4.96
C VAL A 268 29.86 -4.68 5.48
N VAL A 269 29.07 -3.75 4.98
CA VAL A 269 29.17 -2.34 5.33
C VAL A 269 27.89 -1.90 6.05
N SER A 270 28.04 -1.16 7.14
CA SER A 270 26.91 -0.47 7.77
C SER A 270 26.64 0.84 7.04
N SER A 271 25.39 1.15 6.82
CA SER A 271 24.94 2.35 6.13
C SER A 271 23.75 2.98 6.85
N SER A 272 23.29 4.11 6.37
CA SER A 272 22.12 4.82 6.90
C SER A 272 21.14 5.18 5.79
N ILE A 273 19.87 5.27 6.16
CA ILE A 273 18.80 5.73 5.31
C ILE A 273 17.97 6.76 6.05
N ASN A 274 17.69 7.90 5.42
CA ASN A 274 16.79 8.91 5.94
C ASN A 274 15.53 8.90 5.09
N ASN A 275 14.38 8.67 5.73
CA ASN A 275 13.09 8.68 5.06
C ASN A 275 12.13 9.57 5.83
N SER A 276 11.61 10.59 5.18
CA SER A 276 10.59 11.49 5.73
C SER A 276 9.42 11.64 4.76
N ALA A 277 8.21 11.73 5.30
CA ALA A 277 7.01 11.97 4.50
C ALA A 277 6.10 13.01 5.15
N LEU A 278 5.49 13.83 4.32
CA LEU A 278 4.52 14.83 4.72
C LEU A 278 3.30 14.72 3.81
N LYS A 279 2.11 14.70 4.40
CA LYS A 279 0.86 14.56 3.67
C LYS A 279 -0.17 15.55 4.21
N PHE A 280 -0.86 16.21 3.31
CA PHE A 280 -1.99 17.11 3.61
C PHE A 280 -3.21 16.65 2.82
N GLY A 281 -4.38 16.80 3.42
CA GLY A 281 -5.63 16.44 2.77
C GLY A 281 -6.79 17.32 3.20
N LEU A 282 -7.69 17.53 2.25
CA LEU A 282 -8.97 18.21 2.43
C LEU A 282 -10.06 17.26 1.99
N SER A 283 -11.10 17.10 2.79
CA SER A 283 -12.30 16.36 2.44
C SER A 283 -13.53 17.21 2.66
N TYR A 284 -14.46 17.16 1.72
CA TYR A 284 -15.75 17.83 1.83
C TYR A 284 -16.86 16.80 1.65
N ARG A 285 -17.70 16.67 2.69
CA ARG A 285 -18.83 15.72 2.69
C ARG A 285 -20.15 16.45 2.62
N ILE A 286 -20.99 15.99 1.72
CA ILE A 286 -22.38 16.41 1.57
C ILE A 286 -23.28 15.23 1.91
N ASN A 287 -24.05 15.34 2.98
CA ASN A 287 -25.09 14.38 3.33
C ASN A 287 -26.38 14.76 2.61
N LEU A 288 -26.90 13.87 1.79
CA LEU A 288 -28.15 14.07 1.08
C LEU A 288 -29.34 13.70 1.98
N LYS A 289 -30.51 14.19 1.65
CA LYS A 289 -31.73 13.80 2.37
C LYS A 289 -32.04 12.33 2.10
N SER A 290 -32.50 11.60 3.12
CA SER A 290 -32.97 10.24 2.96
C SER A 290 -34.17 10.20 1.96
N TRP A 291 -34.11 9.22 1.07
CA TRP A 291 -35.19 8.99 0.08
C TRP A 291 -36.39 8.29 0.69
N GLN A 292 -36.24 7.68 1.88
CA GLN A 292 -37.32 6.98 2.58
C GLN A 292 -37.56 7.57 3.97
N ARG A 293 -38.80 8.01 4.21
CA ARG A 293 -39.17 8.87 5.35
C ARG A 293 -39.16 8.21 6.75
N ASN A 294 -39.15 6.89 6.89
CA ASN A 294 -39.61 6.26 8.15
C ASN A 294 -38.65 5.24 8.82
N MET A 295 -37.39 5.12 8.44
CA MET A 295 -36.51 4.12 9.04
C MET A 295 -35.09 4.65 9.38
N ARG A 296 -34.37 3.95 10.25
CA ARG A 296 -32.99 4.31 10.64
C ARG A 296 -32.02 3.94 9.53
N PHE A 297 -31.68 4.90 8.68
CA PHE A 297 -30.77 4.76 7.57
C PHE A 297 -29.48 5.54 7.81
N ILE A 298 -28.38 5.10 7.17
CA ILE A 298 -27.25 5.98 6.88
C ILE A 298 -27.64 6.76 5.64
N ASN A 299 -27.75 8.09 5.76
CA ASN A 299 -28.11 8.96 4.66
C ASN A 299 -27.12 8.83 3.50
N PRO A 300 -27.61 8.92 2.25
CA PRO A 300 -26.72 8.97 1.10
C PRO A 300 -25.78 10.16 1.21
N SER A 301 -24.57 10.01 0.76
CA SER A 301 -23.55 11.07 0.87
C SER A 301 -22.63 11.12 -0.35
N ILE A 302 -22.16 12.33 -0.65
CA ILE A 302 -21.10 12.57 -1.61
C ILE A 302 -19.90 13.08 -0.84
N LEU A 303 -18.72 12.49 -1.08
CA LEU A 303 -17.46 12.87 -0.47
C LEU A 303 -16.48 13.26 -1.57
N PHE A 304 -15.96 14.48 -1.49
CA PHE A 304 -14.88 15.00 -2.33
C PHE A 304 -13.60 14.97 -1.52
N LEU A 305 -12.50 14.52 -2.14
CA LEU A 305 -11.21 14.42 -1.51
C LEU A 305 -10.14 15.04 -2.39
N GLY A 306 -9.24 15.79 -1.79
CA GLY A 306 -8.02 16.29 -2.42
C GLY A 306 -6.85 16.13 -1.47
N SER A 307 -5.70 15.66 -1.96
CA SER A 307 -4.51 15.56 -1.12
C SER A 307 -3.23 15.86 -1.89
N TYR A 308 -2.24 16.32 -1.14
CA TYR A 308 -0.85 16.46 -1.56
C TYR A 308 0.02 15.67 -0.60
N SER A 309 0.93 14.89 -1.15
CA SER A 309 1.85 14.05 -0.39
C SER A 309 3.25 14.18 -0.95
N THR A 310 4.24 14.31 -0.09
CA THR A 310 5.66 14.32 -0.46
C THR A 310 6.41 13.32 0.42
N MET A 311 7.38 12.62 -0.16
CA MET A 311 8.26 11.70 0.53
C MET A 311 9.67 11.86 -0.01
N LYS A 312 10.64 11.93 0.90
CA LYS A 312 12.07 12.00 0.58
C LYS A 312 12.79 10.85 1.24
N THR A 313 13.49 10.07 0.44
CA THR A 313 14.32 8.97 0.91
C THR A 313 15.74 9.19 0.44
N ASN A 314 16.67 9.40 1.37
CA ASN A 314 18.09 9.55 1.10
C ASN A 314 18.79 8.27 1.54
N PHE A 315 19.44 7.62 0.61
CA PHE A 315 20.30 6.47 0.80
C PHE A 315 21.72 6.88 0.45
N SER A 316 22.76 6.25 1.01
CA SER A 316 24.16 6.69 0.91
C SER A 316 24.63 7.13 -0.49
N THR A 317 24.12 6.51 -1.53
CA THR A 317 24.51 6.73 -2.94
C THR A 317 23.38 7.25 -3.82
N SER A 318 22.16 7.37 -3.29
CA SER A 318 20.99 7.78 -4.06
C SER A 318 19.98 8.53 -3.21
N SER A 319 19.27 9.47 -3.82
CA SER A 319 18.11 10.09 -3.19
C SER A 319 16.88 9.89 -4.09
N ASN A 320 15.75 9.64 -3.46
CA ASN A 320 14.46 9.54 -4.14
C ASN A 320 13.50 10.56 -3.52
N GLU A 321 12.97 11.44 -4.34
CA GLU A 321 11.91 12.36 -3.96
C GLU A 321 10.65 12.03 -4.76
N MET A 322 9.55 11.84 -4.04
CA MET A 322 8.26 11.49 -4.59
C MET A 322 7.21 12.50 -4.16
N ASN A 323 6.53 13.10 -5.12
CA ASN A 323 5.47 14.09 -4.92
C ASN A 323 4.20 13.60 -5.61
N GLN A 324 3.07 13.60 -4.89
CA GLN A 324 1.79 13.12 -5.40
C GLN A 324 0.68 14.14 -5.11
N ILE A 325 -0.12 14.41 -6.13
CA ILE A 325 -1.39 15.12 -6.04
C ILE A 325 -2.50 14.13 -6.38
N SER A 326 -3.54 14.10 -5.57
CA SER A 326 -4.65 13.16 -5.70
C SER A 326 -5.99 13.85 -5.55
N PHE A 327 -6.95 13.41 -6.35
CA PHE A 327 -8.36 13.83 -6.27
C PHE A 327 -9.25 12.60 -6.29
N GLY A 328 -10.30 12.60 -5.49
CA GLY A 328 -11.26 11.51 -5.41
C GLY A 328 -12.67 11.98 -5.12
N ILE A 329 -13.63 11.25 -5.63
CA ILE A 329 -15.05 11.45 -5.35
C ILE A 329 -15.67 10.10 -5.00
N GLN A 330 -16.39 10.05 -3.90
CA GLN A 330 -17.20 8.89 -3.51
C GLN A 330 -18.67 9.27 -3.45
N PHE A 331 -19.51 8.45 -4.05
CA PHE A 331 -20.94 8.44 -3.81
C PHE A 331 -21.27 7.19 -3.01
N ALA A 332 -21.82 7.39 -1.80
CA ALA A 332 -22.33 6.34 -0.94
C ALA A 332 -23.87 6.45 -0.94
N PRO A 333 -24.59 5.45 -1.45
CA PRO A 333 -26.06 5.46 -1.43
C PRO A 333 -26.58 5.22 -0.01
N GLU A 334 -27.87 5.36 0.16
CA GLU A 334 -28.56 5.11 1.42
C GLU A 334 -28.39 3.64 1.86
N THR A 335 -27.90 3.42 3.09
CA THR A 335 -27.66 2.07 3.61
C THR A 335 -28.58 1.79 4.79
N LYS A 336 -29.37 0.72 4.69
CA LYS A 336 -30.27 0.24 5.76
C LYS A 336 -29.49 -0.66 6.72
N ILE A 337 -29.41 -0.28 7.99
CA ILE A 337 -28.63 -1.04 8.99
C ILE A 337 -29.49 -2.12 9.68
N PHE A 338 -30.82 -1.97 9.70
CA PHE A 338 -31.73 -2.76 10.55
C PHE A 338 -32.61 -3.75 9.81
N GLU A 339 -32.64 -3.74 8.49
CA GLU A 339 -33.37 -4.71 7.70
C GLU A 339 -32.42 -5.64 6.95
N ASN A 340 -32.82 -6.90 6.80
CA ASN A 340 -32.17 -7.81 5.84
C ASN A 340 -32.36 -7.18 4.45
N ASN A 341 -31.28 -6.65 3.89
CA ASN A 341 -31.26 -5.89 2.63
C ASN A 341 -31.58 -6.74 1.38
N ILE A 342 -32.51 -7.69 1.47
CA ILE A 342 -32.83 -8.63 0.40
C ILE A 342 -33.47 -7.92 -0.78
N ASN A 343 -34.23 -6.82 -0.55
CA ASN A 343 -35.09 -6.17 -1.54
C ASN A 343 -34.51 -4.93 -2.23
N LEU A 344 -33.28 -4.47 -1.88
CA LEU A 344 -32.64 -3.36 -2.58
C LEU A 344 -31.94 -3.86 -3.85
N LYS A 345 -32.05 -3.13 -4.95
CA LYS A 345 -31.28 -3.39 -6.17
C LYS A 345 -29.79 -3.30 -5.86
N LEU A 346 -28.99 -4.12 -6.50
CA LEU A 346 -27.53 -4.18 -6.24
C LEU A 346 -26.89 -2.79 -6.34
N LEU A 347 -27.30 -2.01 -7.33
CA LEU A 347 -26.79 -0.66 -7.57
C LEU A 347 -27.10 0.35 -6.45
N GLU A 348 -28.15 0.12 -5.66
CA GLU A 348 -28.54 0.97 -4.53
C GLU A 348 -27.73 0.66 -3.26
N LYS A 349 -26.92 -0.40 -3.27
CA LYS A 349 -26.12 -0.87 -2.13
C LYS A 349 -24.62 -0.58 -2.30
N ILE A 350 -24.16 -0.25 -3.50
CA ILE A 350 -22.75 -0.15 -3.84
C ILE A 350 -22.27 1.28 -3.64
N ASN A 351 -21.15 1.45 -2.93
CA ASN A 351 -20.42 2.70 -2.90
C ASN A 351 -19.61 2.83 -4.18
N TYR A 352 -19.78 3.93 -4.90
CA TYR A 352 -19.07 4.24 -6.14
C TYR A 352 -17.94 5.21 -5.85
N ARG A 353 -16.77 4.95 -6.42
CA ARG A 353 -15.58 5.78 -6.22
C ARG A 353 -14.91 6.02 -7.55
N ILE A 354 -14.45 7.24 -7.76
CA ILE A 354 -13.67 7.65 -8.91
C ILE A 354 -12.52 8.52 -8.41
N GLY A 355 -11.37 8.39 -9.01
CA GLY A 355 -10.22 9.20 -8.62
C GLY A 355 -9.25 9.43 -9.76
N PHE A 356 -8.37 10.38 -9.52
CA PHE A 356 -7.26 10.74 -10.38
C PHE A 356 -6.05 11.05 -9.53
N TYR A 357 -4.85 10.66 -9.98
CA TYR A 357 -3.61 11.06 -9.35
C TYR A 357 -2.54 11.40 -10.38
N LYS A 358 -1.63 12.27 -9.95
CA LYS A 358 -0.40 12.59 -10.63
C LYS A 358 0.74 12.48 -9.62
N GLN A 359 1.68 11.59 -9.91
CA GLN A 359 2.85 11.37 -9.08
C GLN A 359 4.11 11.70 -9.88
N GLN A 360 5.04 12.40 -9.26
CA GLN A 360 6.35 12.71 -9.81
C GLN A 360 7.40 12.08 -8.91
N ASN A 361 8.28 11.30 -9.51
CA ASN A 361 9.41 10.67 -8.83
C ASN A 361 10.70 11.20 -9.42
N SER A 362 11.60 11.66 -8.58
CA SER A 362 12.94 12.11 -8.94
C SER A 362 13.96 11.24 -8.21
N ILE A 363 14.68 10.42 -8.96
CA ILE A 363 15.70 9.53 -8.44
C ILE A 363 17.05 10.09 -8.86
N ASN A 364 17.81 10.60 -7.88
CA ASN A 364 19.17 11.06 -8.06
C ASN A 364 20.13 9.95 -7.63
N ALA A 365 20.74 9.30 -8.62
CA ALA A 365 21.74 8.26 -8.46
C ALA A 365 22.92 8.62 -9.38
N ILE A 366 23.48 7.68 -10.12
CA ILE A 366 24.51 7.93 -11.14
C ILE A 366 23.96 8.82 -12.29
N SER A 367 22.66 8.72 -12.58
CA SER A 367 21.93 9.59 -13.50
C SER A 367 20.65 10.10 -12.86
N ASN A 368 20.28 11.36 -13.14
CA ASN A 368 19.04 11.95 -12.65
C ASN A 368 17.86 11.41 -13.44
N LEU A 369 17.08 10.53 -12.85
CA LEU A 369 15.92 9.90 -13.47
C LEU A 369 14.64 10.52 -12.90
N ASN A 370 13.86 11.14 -13.77
CA ASN A 370 12.58 11.74 -13.42
C ASN A 370 11.45 10.98 -14.11
N TYR A 371 10.44 10.57 -13.34
CA TYR A 371 9.27 9.85 -13.83
C TYR A 371 7.99 10.59 -13.46
N ASN A 372 7.05 10.61 -14.41
CA ASN A 372 5.69 11.08 -14.17
C ASN A 372 4.73 9.90 -14.30
N ASP A 373 4.01 9.58 -13.24
CA ASP A 373 2.94 8.59 -13.19
C ASP A 373 1.59 9.33 -13.13
N LEU A 374 0.77 9.11 -14.14
CA LEU A 374 -0.59 9.65 -14.23
C LEU A 374 -1.56 8.47 -14.24
N GLY A 375 -2.58 8.52 -13.41
CA GLY A 375 -3.56 7.45 -13.37
C GLY A 375 -4.98 7.90 -13.04
N PHE A 376 -5.92 7.18 -13.65
CA PHE A 376 -7.34 7.23 -13.33
C PHE A 376 -7.73 5.97 -12.57
N THR A 377 -8.63 6.13 -11.61
CA THR A 377 -9.06 5.05 -10.75
C THR A 377 -10.57 5.02 -10.65
N PHE A 378 -11.09 3.81 -10.51
CA PHE A 378 -12.49 3.54 -10.29
C PHE A 378 -12.61 2.46 -9.23
N GLY A 379 -13.66 2.48 -8.42
CA GLY A 379 -13.87 1.43 -7.44
C GLY A 379 -15.30 1.27 -6.96
N LEU A 380 -15.54 0.07 -6.45
CA LEU A 380 -16.81 -0.37 -5.92
C LEU A 380 -16.63 -0.85 -4.49
N GLY A 381 -17.53 -0.43 -3.61
CA GLY A 381 -17.56 -0.91 -2.23
C GLY A 381 -18.92 -1.51 -1.92
N ILE A 382 -18.94 -2.80 -1.59
CA ILE A 382 -20.17 -3.52 -1.25
C ILE A 382 -20.25 -3.61 0.27
N PRO A 383 -21.17 -2.88 0.93
CA PRO A 383 -21.40 -3.02 2.35
C PRO A 383 -22.10 -4.36 2.64
N ILE A 384 -21.60 -5.07 3.63
CA ILE A 384 -22.13 -6.34 4.10
C ILE A 384 -22.58 -6.12 5.55
N ILE A 385 -23.88 -6.18 5.78
CA ILE A 385 -24.46 -5.95 7.10
C ILE A 385 -24.70 -7.29 7.78
N ILE A 386 -24.01 -7.51 8.91
CA ILE A 386 -24.15 -8.71 9.74
C ILE A 386 -24.52 -8.26 11.15
N GLN A 387 -25.71 -8.59 11.62
CA GLN A 387 -26.18 -8.30 13.00
C GLN A 387 -25.83 -6.87 13.48
N GLN A 388 -26.24 -5.86 12.70
CA GLN A 388 -26.01 -4.42 12.97
C GLN A 388 -24.54 -3.96 12.92
N SER A 389 -23.62 -4.78 12.45
CA SER A 389 -22.26 -4.38 12.13
C SER A 389 -22.08 -4.21 10.63
N LEU A 390 -21.24 -3.28 10.24
CA LEU A 390 -20.98 -2.95 8.84
C LEU A 390 -19.61 -3.46 8.45
N SER A 391 -19.56 -4.58 7.74
CA SER A 391 -18.42 -5.08 7.01
C SER A 391 -18.46 -4.57 5.57
N SER A 392 -17.37 -4.62 4.82
CA SER A 392 -17.37 -4.25 3.41
C SER A 392 -16.36 -5.05 2.60
N PHE A 393 -16.74 -5.35 1.38
CA PHE A 393 -15.85 -5.79 0.33
C PHE A 393 -15.62 -4.62 -0.64
N ASN A 394 -14.37 -4.33 -0.95
CA ASN A 394 -14.00 -3.22 -1.82
C ASN A 394 -13.12 -3.74 -2.95
N ALA A 395 -13.41 -3.27 -4.16
CA ALA A 395 -12.60 -3.52 -5.34
C ALA A 395 -12.24 -2.19 -5.99
N SER A 396 -11.02 -2.05 -6.44
CA SER A 396 -10.58 -0.90 -7.23
C SER A 396 -9.85 -1.32 -8.49
N PHE A 397 -9.97 -0.49 -9.49
CA PHE A 397 -9.32 -0.60 -10.79
C PHE A 397 -8.56 0.67 -11.05
N SER A 398 -7.33 0.56 -11.49
CA SER A 398 -6.48 1.69 -11.83
C SER A 398 -5.89 1.53 -13.23
N PHE A 399 -5.88 2.60 -13.99
CA PHE A 399 -5.27 2.68 -15.32
C PHE A 399 -4.28 3.81 -15.26
N GLY A 400 -3.04 3.55 -15.59
CA GLY A 400 -2.02 4.59 -15.52
C GLY A 400 -0.91 4.41 -16.53
N ASN A 401 -0.15 5.51 -16.67
CA ASN A 401 0.99 5.58 -17.54
C ASN A 401 2.13 6.30 -16.81
N CYS A 402 3.24 5.60 -16.65
CA CYS A 402 4.46 6.10 -16.03
C CYS A 402 5.52 6.30 -17.10
N ASN A 403 5.91 7.54 -17.37
CA ASN A 403 6.87 7.90 -18.40
C ASN A 403 8.10 8.56 -17.78
N ALA A 404 9.27 8.16 -18.27
CA ALA A 404 10.51 8.86 -17.97
C ALA A 404 10.51 10.24 -18.68
N LYS A 405 11.01 11.26 -17.96
CA LYS A 405 11.03 12.63 -18.46
C LYS A 405 12.34 12.99 -19.17
N ASN A 406 13.43 12.33 -18.82
CA ASN A 406 14.77 12.64 -19.36
C ASN A 406 15.38 11.36 -19.95
N SER A 407 15.77 11.40 -21.21
CA SER A 407 16.68 10.49 -21.95
C SER A 407 16.44 8.98 -21.91
N SER A 408 15.67 8.44 -21.00
CA SER A 408 15.31 7.01 -21.02
C SER A 408 14.01 6.83 -21.81
N SER A 409 14.03 5.93 -22.79
CA SER A 409 12.85 5.56 -23.57
C SER A 409 11.88 4.66 -22.80
N LEU A 410 12.17 4.36 -21.53
CA LEU A 410 11.35 3.47 -20.72
C LEU A 410 10.01 4.10 -20.37
N SER A 411 8.94 3.46 -20.80
CA SER A 411 7.57 3.79 -20.44
C SER A 411 6.86 2.56 -19.87
N GLU A 412 5.95 2.79 -18.93
CA GLU A 412 5.11 1.75 -18.35
C GLU A 412 3.65 2.13 -18.52
N LYS A 413 2.86 1.26 -19.13
CA LYS A 413 1.39 1.31 -19.09
C LYS A 413 0.90 0.19 -18.19
N TYR A 414 0.03 0.51 -17.25
CA TYR A 414 -0.42 -0.50 -16.30
C TYR A 414 -1.92 -0.48 -16.05
N PHE A 415 -2.41 -1.66 -15.69
CA PHE A 415 -3.72 -1.90 -15.17
C PHE A 415 -3.60 -2.54 -13.79
N GLY A 416 -4.14 -1.88 -12.77
CA GLY A 416 -4.14 -2.37 -11.40
C GLY A 416 -5.52 -2.83 -10.97
N ILE A 417 -5.56 -3.91 -10.19
CA ILE A 417 -6.76 -4.43 -9.54
C ILE A 417 -6.44 -4.63 -8.07
N ASN A 418 -7.18 -3.97 -7.18
CA ASN A 418 -6.98 -4.15 -5.75
C ASN A 418 -8.27 -4.64 -5.10
N PHE A 419 -8.13 -5.56 -4.18
CA PHE A 419 -9.22 -6.06 -3.35
C PHE A 419 -8.96 -5.73 -1.89
N GLY A 420 -10.00 -5.27 -1.21
CA GLY A 420 -9.95 -4.97 0.21
C GLY A 420 -11.17 -5.53 0.92
N PHE A 421 -10.94 -6.17 2.04
CA PHE A 421 -12.00 -6.66 2.90
C PHE A 421 -11.87 -6.00 4.27
N VAL A 422 -12.97 -5.44 4.75
CA VAL A 422 -13.09 -4.92 6.10
C VAL A 422 -14.17 -5.70 6.82
N PHE A 423 -13.76 -6.43 7.82
CA PHE A 423 -14.64 -7.23 8.66
C PHE A 423 -14.88 -6.52 9.99
N SER A 424 -16.15 -6.38 10.35
CA SER A 424 -16.59 -5.92 11.65
C SER A 424 -17.46 -7.00 12.28
N PRO A 425 -17.06 -7.62 13.40
CA PRO A 425 -17.86 -8.63 14.07
C PRO A 425 -19.17 -8.05 14.57
N ALA A 426 -20.13 -8.91 14.84
CA ALA A 426 -21.45 -8.50 15.32
C ALA A 426 -21.34 -7.67 16.59
N LYS A 427 -22.20 -6.64 16.70
CA LYS A 427 -22.17 -5.70 17.83
C LYS A 427 -22.37 -6.36 19.19
N PHE A 428 -22.96 -7.56 19.21
CA PHE A 428 -23.15 -8.35 20.41
C PHE A 428 -21.94 -9.20 20.78
N ASP A 429 -21.03 -9.51 19.85
CA ASP A 429 -19.76 -10.21 20.11
C ASP A 429 -18.75 -9.21 20.67
N ARG A 430 -18.85 -8.97 21.96
CA ARG A 430 -17.94 -8.08 22.68
C ARG A 430 -16.64 -8.81 23.00
N TRP A 431 -15.70 -8.76 22.12
CA TRP A 431 -14.40 -9.45 22.24
C TRP A 431 -13.58 -9.08 23.47
N PHE A 432 -13.88 -7.96 24.14
CA PHE A 432 -13.10 -7.43 25.26
C PHE A 432 -13.93 -7.18 26.53
N ARG A 433 -15.17 -7.65 26.62
CA ARG A 433 -15.92 -7.58 27.87
C ARG A 433 -15.95 -8.95 28.56
N LYS A 434 -15.60 -8.99 29.85
CA LYS A 434 -15.88 -10.15 30.68
C LYS A 434 -17.36 -10.53 30.51
N ARG A 435 -17.63 -11.75 30.07
CA ARG A 435 -18.95 -12.33 30.20
C ARG A 435 -19.26 -12.36 31.69
N LYS A 436 -20.32 -11.68 32.13
CA LYS A 436 -20.91 -11.98 33.41
C LYS A 436 -21.47 -13.39 33.23
N LEU A 437 -20.85 -14.36 33.83
CA LEU A 437 -21.44 -15.66 34.11
C LEU A 437 -22.44 -15.35 35.25
N ASP A 438 -23.73 -15.34 34.92
CA ASP A 438 -24.80 -15.35 35.92
C ASP A 438 -24.83 -16.73 36.61
#